data_1bbd7c550d64ba26a1a7914575ee184c
#
_entry.id   1bbd7c550d64ba26a1a7914575ee184c
#
_cell.length_a   1.000
_cell.length_b   1.000
_cell.length_c   1.000
_cell.angle_alpha   90.00
_cell.angle_beta   90.00
_cell.angle_gamma   90.00
#
_symmetry.space_group_name_H-M   'P 1'
#
loop_
_entity.id
_entity.type
_entity.pdbx_description
1 polymer ?
#
loop_
_entity_poly.entity_id
_entity_poly.type
_entity_poly.pdbx_seq_one_letter_code
_entity_poly.pdbx_strand_id
1 'polypeptide(L)'
;MNVGMLWFDNDPRIALTVKVARAAYYYRKKYGLAPDLCLVHPSMLAEPRPDLIEGPSGRVAVRPNRIIQPGHLWIGKEEKN
;
A
#
# COMPACT_ATOMS: atom_id res chain seq x y z
N MET A 1 -13.14 11.55 3.79
CA MET A 1 -12.07 11.47 2.76
C MET A 1 -10.82 10.86 3.37
N ASN A 2 -10.22 9.88 2.69
CA ASN A 2 -9.01 9.24 3.18
C ASN A 2 -7.79 10.13 2.90
N VAL A 3 -6.88 10.18 3.87
CA VAL A 3 -5.60 10.86 3.69
C VAL A 3 -4.57 9.82 3.26
N GLY A 4 -4.00 10.03 2.11
CA GLY A 4 -3.04 9.09 1.59
C GLY A 4 -2.12 9.71 0.55
N MET A 5 -1.20 8.91 0.06
CA MET A 5 -0.30 9.32 -1.02
C MET A 5 -0.21 8.23 -2.08
N LEU A 6 0.06 8.65 -3.29
CA LEU A 6 0.29 7.75 -4.40
C LEU A 6 1.79 7.48 -4.49
N TRP A 7 2.15 6.21 -4.55
CA TRP A 7 3.53 5.74 -4.60
C TRP A 7 3.73 4.94 -5.88
N PHE A 8 4.77 5.23 -6.63
CA PHE A 8 5.05 4.53 -7.87
C PHE A 8 6.23 3.58 -7.69
N ASP A 9 6.02 2.31 -8.01
CA ASP A 9 7.07 1.30 -8.07
C ASP A 9 6.60 0.16 -8.96
N ASN A 10 7.07 0.13 -10.20
CA ASN A 10 6.71 -0.90 -11.16
C ASN A 10 7.83 -1.92 -11.40
N ASP A 11 8.82 -2.00 -10.51
CA ASP A 11 9.93 -2.94 -10.67
C ASP A 11 9.42 -4.38 -10.48
N PRO A 12 9.45 -5.22 -11.53
CA PRO A 12 8.94 -6.59 -11.42
C PRO A 12 9.81 -7.52 -10.57
N ARG A 13 11.02 -7.09 -10.23
CA ARG A 13 11.94 -7.86 -9.40
C ARG A 13 11.67 -7.69 -7.90
N ILE A 14 10.86 -6.71 -7.54
CA ILE A 14 10.56 -6.39 -6.15
C ILE A 14 9.18 -6.94 -5.81
N ALA A 15 9.10 -7.73 -4.74
CA ALA A 15 7.82 -8.28 -4.26
C ALA A 15 6.89 -7.16 -3.78
N LEU A 16 5.59 -7.37 -3.94
CA LEU A 16 4.58 -6.40 -3.50
C LEU A 16 4.72 -6.09 -2.01
N THR A 17 5.01 -7.09 -1.18
CA THR A 17 5.18 -6.90 0.26
C THR A 17 6.28 -5.88 0.57
N VAL A 18 7.37 -5.92 -0.20
CA VAL A 18 8.48 -4.97 -0.03
C VAL A 18 8.07 -3.58 -0.48
N LYS A 19 7.34 -3.50 -1.60
CA LYS A 19 6.84 -2.22 -2.11
C LYS A 19 5.93 -1.54 -1.11
N VAL A 20 5.00 -2.29 -0.52
CA VAL A 20 4.08 -1.77 0.48
C VAL A 20 4.85 -1.31 1.73
N ALA A 21 5.81 -2.10 2.19
CA ALA A 21 6.60 -1.74 3.36
C ALA A 21 7.38 -0.43 3.14
N ARG A 22 7.95 -0.25 1.95
CA ARG A 22 8.66 0.99 1.60
C ARG A 22 7.71 2.18 1.56
N ALA A 23 6.56 2.01 0.93
CA ALA A 23 5.56 3.08 0.86
C ALA A 23 5.06 3.46 2.26
N ALA A 24 4.83 2.47 3.11
CA ALA A 24 4.38 2.71 4.48
C ALA A 24 5.43 3.48 5.29
N TYR A 25 6.70 3.14 5.10
CA TYR A 25 7.80 3.85 5.76
C TYR A 25 7.82 5.33 5.37
N TYR A 26 7.73 5.61 4.07
CA TYR A 26 7.74 7.00 3.60
C TYR A 26 6.49 7.76 4.01
N TYR A 27 5.33 7.10 4.02
CA TYR A 27 4.11 7.72 4.49
C TYR A 27 4.24 8.16 5.94
N ARG A 28 4.71 7.24 6.80
CA ARG A 28 4.91 7.53 8.21
C ARG A 28 5.88 8.68 8.42
N LYS A 29 6.97 8.70 7.65
CA LYS A 29 7.97 9.75 7.73
C LYS A 29 7.39 11.11 7.34
N LYS A 30 6.53 11.12 6.31
CA LYS A 30 5.94 12.36 5.79
C LYS A 30 4.82 12.89 6.67
N TYR A 31 3.97 12.02 7.16
CA TYR A 31 2.74 12.45 7.87
C TYR A 31 2.78 12.23 9.37
N GLY A 32 3.77 11.54 9.89
CA GLY A 32 3.91 11.32 11.33
C GLY A 32 2.99 10.25 11.90
N LEU A 33 2.23 9.54 11.07
CA LEU A 33 1.39 8.42 11.50
C LEU A 33 1.60 7.20 10.61
N ALA A 34 1.37 6.03 11.18
CA ALA A 34 1.44 4.80 10.42
C ALA A 34 0.21 4.64 9.52
N PRO A 35 0.38 4.26 8.24
CA PRO A 35 -0.75 3.93 7.40
C PRO A 35 -1.33 2.57 7.79
N ASP A 36 -2.59 2.33 7.42
CA ASP A 36 -3.24 1.05 7.66
C ASP A 36 -3.91 0.46 6.42
N LEU A 37 -3.87 1.16 5.29
CA LEU A 37 -4.53 0.73 4.06
C LEU A 37 -3.63 0.98 2.85
N CYS A 38 -3.54 -0.02 1.98
CA CYS A 38 -2.88 0.11 0.68
C CYS A 38 -3.82 -0.40 -0.40
N LEU A 39 -4.03 0.42 -1.43
CA LEU A 39 -4.85 0.06 -2.59
C LEU A 39 -3.94 -0.14 -3.80
N VAL A 40 -4.16 -1.24 -4.51
CA VAL A 40 -3.39 -1.59 -5.70
C VAL A 40 -4.34 -2.06 -6.80
N HIS A 41 -3.91 -1.93 -8.05
CA HIS A 41 -4.68 -2.51 -9.14
C HIS A 41 -4.74 -4.03 -8.98
N PRO A 42 -5.89 -4.67 -9.26
CA PRO A 42 -6.02 -6.13 -9.10
C PRO A 42 -4.95 -6.94 -9.83
N SER A 43 -4.44 -6.43 -10.96
CA SER A 43 -3.39 -7.13 -11.72
C SER A 43 -2.08 -7.28 -10.96
N MET A 44 -1.88 -6.52 -9.90
CA MET A 44 -0.67 -6.58 -9.09
C MET A 44 -0.76 -7.60 -7.95
N LEU A 45 -1.93 -8.21 -7.78
CA LEU A 45 -2.16 -9.21 -6.73
C LEU A 45 -2.08 -10.60 -7.32
N ALA A 46 -1.04 -11.36 -6.93
CA ALA A 46 -0.89 -12.75 -7.33
C ALA A 46 -1.60 -13.66 -6.34
N GLU A 47 -1.92 -14.88 -6.77
CA GLU A 47 -2.50 -15.90 -5.89
C GLU A 47 -1.40 -16.86 -5.39
N PRO A 48 -1.34 -17.17 -4.08
CA PRO A 48 -2.10 -16.55 -3.00
C PRO A 48 -1.60 -15.14 -2.72
N ARG A 49 -2.54 -14.24 -2.42
CA ARG A 49 -2.19 -12.83 -2.22
C ARG A 49 -2.23 -12.46 -0.73
N PRO A 50 -1.36 -11.54 -0.29
CA PRO A 50 -1.44 -11.06 1.07
C PRO A 50 -2.61 -10.08 1.22
N ASP A 51 -3.44 -10.29 2.24
CA ASP A 51 -4.49 -9.35 2.60
C ASP A 51 -3.99 -8.34 3.62
N LEU A 52 -2.95 -8.71 4.35
CA LEU A 52 -2.40 -7.90 5.43
C LEU A 52 -0.90 -8.05 5.40
N ILE A 53 -0.20 -6.93 5.42
CA ILE A 53 1.26 -6.90 5.45
C ILE A 53 1.69 -6.27 6.77
N GLU A 54 2.49 -7.00 7.53
CA GLU A 54 3.08 -6.49 8.76
C GLU A 54 4.52 -6.09 8.53
N GLY A 55 4.91 -4.98 9.08
CA GLY A 55 6.28 -4.49 8.96
C GLY A 55 6.61 -3.52 10.10
N PRO A 56 7.80 -2.90 10.03
CA PRO A 56 8.23 -1.96 11.09
C PRO A 56 7.29 -0.79 11.29
N SER A 57 6.53 -0.43 10.26
CA SER A 57 5.58 0.69 10.32
C SER A 57 4.18 0.26 10.75
N GLY A 58 3.97 -1.02 11.09
CA GLY A 58 2.70 -1.53 11.55
C GLY A 58 2.03 -2.45 10.54
N ARG A 59 0.72 -2.62 10.68
CA ARG A 59 -0.08 -3.49 9.81
C ARG A 59 -0.76 -2.67 8.74
N VAL A 60 -0.67 -3.12 7.50
CA VAL A 60 -1.30 -2.47 6.35
C VAL A 60 -2.19 -3.48 5.64
N ALA A 61 -3.48 -3.20 5.56
CA ALA A 61 -4.40 -4.01 4.77
C ALA A 61 -4.20 -3.69 3.29
N VAL A 62 -4.09 -4.71 2.45
CA VAL A 62 -3.91 -4.54 1.01
C VAL A 62 -5.20 -4.96 0.31
N ARG A 63 -5.77 -4.07 -0.47
CA ARG A 63 -7.04 -4.31 -1.17
C ARG A 63 -6.95 -3.92 -2.64
N PRO A 64 -7.63 -4.67 -3.51
CA PRO A 64 -7.67 -4.30 -4.92
C PRO A 64 -8.55 -3.07 -5.16
N ASN A 65 -8.14 -2.24 -6.09
CA ASN A 65 -8.93 -1.09 -6.53
C ASN A 65 -8.57 -0.77 -7.98
N ARG A 66 -9.54 -0.87 -8.89
CA ARG A 66 -9.29 -0.70 -10.32
C ARG A 66 -8.97 0.74 -10.72
N ILE A 67 -9.26 1.70 -9.84
CA ILE A 67 -8.95 3.11 -10.11
C ILE A 67 -7.45 3.37 -10.00
N ILE A 68 -6.75 2.57 -9.18
CA ILE A 68 -5.30 2.69 -9.04
C ILE A 68 -4.64 2.04 -10.25
N GLN A 69 -3.79 2.79 -10.95
CA GLN A 69 -3.11 2.26 -12.14
C GLN A 69 -2.07 1.21 -11.76
N PRO A 70 -1.87 0.19 -12.61
CA PRO A 70 -0.78 -0.76 -12.39
C PRO A 70 0.56 -0.06 -12.20
N GLY A 71 1.38 -0.57 -11.29
CA GLY A 71 2.66 0.06 -10.95
C GLY A 71 2.55 1.12 -9.86
N HIS A 72 1.34 1.52 -9.50
CA HIS A 72 1.11 2.49 -8.44
C HIS A 72 0.51 1.82 -7.22
N LEU A 73 0.76 2.41 -6.06
CA LEU A 73 0.16 2.03 -4.79
C LEU A 73 -0.44 3.29 -4.17
N TRP A 74 -1.67 3.21 -3.70
CA TRP A 74 -2.20 4.25 -2.82
C TRP A 74 -2.00 3.76 -1.39
N ILE A 75 -1.32 4.53 -0.55
CA ILE A 75 -1.02 4.17 0.84
C ILE A 75 -1.54 5.26 1.76
N GLY A 76 -2.25 4.89 2.82
CA GLY A 76 -2.80 5.89 3.71
C GLY A 76 -3.56 5.31 4.87
N LYS A 77 -4.41 6.14 5.45
CA LYS A 77 -5.29 5.77 6.56
C LYS A 77 -6.68 5.51 6.04
N GLU A 78 -7.27 4.39 6.46
CA GLU A 78 -8.66 4.11 6.16
C GLU A 78 -9.54 5.07 6.97
N GLU A 79 -10.47 5.74 6.29
CA GLU A 79 -11.42 6.61 6.96
C GLU A 79 -12.44 5.76 7.70
N LYS A 80 -12.61 6.06 8.98
CA LYS A 80 -13.58 5.36 9.83
C LYS A 80 -14.56 6.37 10.39
N ASN A 81 -15.83 6.06 10.22
CA ASN A 81 -16.90 6.88 10.76
C ASN A 81 -17.38 6.35 12.09
#